data_2e5a1d8c2a6f20e8758940ec562ce052
#
_entry.id   2e5a1d8c2a6f20e8758940ec562ce052
#
_cell.length_a   1.000
_cell.length_b   1.000
_cell.length_c   1.000
_cell.angle_alpha   90.00
_cell.angle_beta   90.00
_cell.angle_gamma   90.00
#
_symmetry.space_group_name_H-M   'P 1'
#
loop_
_entity.id
_entity.type
_entity.pdbx_description
1 polymer ?
#
loop_
_entity_poly.entity_id
_entity_poly.type
_entity_poly.pdbx_seq_one_letter_code
_entity_poly.pdbx_strand_id
1 'polypeptide(L)'
;MSDLTVEKIIEIHDEIILRYDGAQGILSEATLHFMVFRSNRTEDTFTKAAIILHAIGTQHPFMDGNKRTALIVAENILGQSGFFIAADDDLIVEFMPEVASYTYEPDEIEQWLRENSEAL
;
A
#
# COMPACT_ATOMS: atom_id res chain seq x y z
N MET A 1 1.20 6.36 17.01
CA MET A 1 0.97 5.51 15.81
C MET A 1 1.84 4.27 15.91
N SER A 2 1.26 3.11 15.66
CA SER A 2 2.01 1.85 15.67
C SER A 2 2.83 1.72 14.39
N ASP A 3 4.02 1.14 14.50
CA ASP A 3 4.81 0.81 13.32
C ASP A 3 4.11 -0.28 12.50
N LEU A 4 4.32 -0.21 11.19
CA LEU A 4 3.88 -1.27 10.29
C LEU A 4 4.74 -2.51 10.52
N THR A 5 4.13 -3.69 10.40
CA THR A 5 4.85 -4.96 10.50
C THR A 5 4.62 -5.80 9.25
N VAL A 6 5.55 -6.72 8.98
CA VAL A 6 5.40 -7.68 7.88
C VAL A 6 4.16 -8.56 8.13
N GLU A 7 3.94 -8.95 9.38
CA GLU A 7 2.80 -9.78 9.77
C GLU A 7 1.47 -9.09 9.43
N LYS A 8 1.39 -7.77 9.61
CA LYS A 8 0.18 -7.02 9.28
C LYS A 8 -0.08 -6.99 7.78
N ILE A 9 0.97 -6.83 6.99
CA ILE A 9 0.85 -6.87 5.52
C ILE A 9 0.37 -8.25 5.08
N ILE A 10 0.94 -9.31 5.63
CA ILE A 10 0.55 -10.69 5.30
C ILE A 10 -0.90 -10.94 5.69
N GLU A 11 -1.32 -10.48 6.87
CA GLU A 11 -2.70 -10.61 7.33
C GLU A 11 -3.69 -9.95 6.35
N ILE A 12 -3.37 -8.73 5.92
CA ILE A 12 -4.20 -8.01 4.95
C ILE A 12 -4.24 -8.75 3.62
N HIS A 13 -3.10 -9.23 3.15
CA HIS A 13 -3.02 -9.99 1.91
C HIS A 13 -3.85 -11.27 1.99
N ASP A 14 -3.74 -12.02 3.09
CA ASP A 14 -4.48 -13.26 3.27
C ASP A 14 -6.00 -13.03 3.20
N GLU A 15 -6.48 -11.96 3.81
CA GLU A 15 -7.90 -11.61 3.74
C GLU A 15 -8.34 -11.26 2.32
N ILE A 16 -7.49 -10.57 1.56
CA ILE A 16 -7.78 -10.20 0.17
C ILE A 16 -7.87 -11.45 -0.69
N ILE A 17 -6.91 -12.36 -0.56
CA ILE A 17 -6.88 -13.60 -1.34
C ILE A 17 -8.10 -14.46 -1.04
N LEU A 18 -8.49 -14.56 0.23
CA LEU A 18 -9.66 -15.31 0.63
C LEU A 18 -10.96 -14.71 0.05
N ARG A 19 -11.07 -13.39 0.07
CA ARG A 19 -12.28 -12.68 -0.39
C ARG A 19 -12.44 -12.71 -1.91
N TYR A 20 -11.34 -12.60 -2.65
CA TYR A 20 -11.36 -12.45 -4.10
C TYR A 20 -10.92 -13.71 -4.85
N ASP A 21 -10.78 -14.84 -4.13
CA ASP A 21 -10.43 -16.14 -4.70
C ASP A 21 -9.13 -16.11 -5.51
N GLY A 22 -8.14 -15.41 -4.99
CA GLY A 22 -6.84 -15.30 -5.64
C GLY A 22 -5.87 -16.42 -5.26
N ALA A 23 -4.69 -16.42 -5.87
CA ALA A 23 -3.63 -17.37 -5.59
C ALA A 23 -2.81 -16.95 -4.37
N GLN A 24 -2.60 -17.87 -3.43
CA GLN A 24 -1.75 -17.64 -2.27
C GLN A 24 -0.27 -17.76 -2.64
N GLY A 25 0.57 -17.11 -1.87
CA GLY A 25 2.01 -17.28 -1.95
C GLY A 25 2.76 -15.99 -1.79
N ILE A 26 3.90 -16.07 -1.10
CA ILE A 26 4.85 -14.98 -0.92
C ILE A 26 6.03 -15.27 -1.84
N LEU A 27 6.32 -14.35 -2.76
CA LEU A 27 7.45 -14.50 -3.68
C LEU A 27 8.76 -14.04 -3.04
N SER A 28 8.70 -13.04 -2.15
CA SER A 28 9.91 -12.53 -1.50
C SER A 28 9.61 -11.96 -0.12
N GLU A 29 9.95 -12.72 0.92
CA GLU A 29 9.88 -12.22 2.29
C GLU A 29 10.91 -11.12 2.54
N ALA A 30 12.09 -11.23 1.93
CA ALA A 30 13.12 -10.21 2.06
C ALA A 30 12.63 -8.84 1.57
N THR A 31 11.89 -8.82 0.46
CA THR A 31 11.29 -7.60 -0.08
C THR A 31 10.30 -7.00 0.92
N LEU A 32 9.46 -7.84 1.55
CA LEU A 32 8.51 -7.38 2.57
C LEU A 32 9.22 -6.75 3.76
N HIS A 33 10.25 -7.41 4.28
CA HIS A 33 11.01 -6.88 5.42
C HIS A 33 11.71 -5.57 5.08
N PHE A 34 12.27 -5.46 3.87
CA PHE A 34 12.96 -4.26 3.43
C PHE A 34 12.01 -3.07 3.31
N MET A 35 10.84 -3.27 2.70
CA MET A 35 9.88 -2.17 2.53
C MET A 35 9.29 -1.70 3.86
N VAL A 36 9.05 -2.63 4.79
CA VAL A 36 8.59 -2.28 6.13
C VAL A 36 9.66 -1.47 6.87
N PHE A 37 10.91 -1.88 6.78
CA PHE A 37 12.02 -1.13 7.37
C PHE A 37 12.07 0.30 6.82
N ARG A 38 11.98 0.45 5.49
CA ARG A 38 12.01 1.77 4.85
C ARG A 38 10.84 2.64 5.31
N SER A 39 9.64 2.10 5.33
CA SER A 39 8.46 2.89 5.69
C SER A 39 8.49 3.33 7.15
N ASN A 40 9.01 2.51 8.04
CA ASN A 40 9.06 2.83 9.47
C ASN A 40 10.17 3.84 9.83
N ARG A 41 11.00 4.22 8.88
CA ARG A 41 12.03 5.26 9.10
C ARG A 41 11.47 6.67 9.08
N THR A 42 10.26 6.85 8.60
CA THR A 42 9.59 8.15 8.61
C THR A 42 8.39 8.13 9.55
N GLU A 43 8.12 9.28 10.18
CA GLU A 43 6.93 9.44 11.02
C GLU A 43 5.79 10.10 10.26
N ASP A 44 6.05 10.67 9.08
CA ASP A 44 5.01 11.28 8.28
C ASP A 44 4.11 10.20 7.68
N THR A 45 2.83 10.28 8.00
CA THR A 45 1.84 9.27 7.60
C THR A 45 1.71 9.13 6.08
N PHE A 46 1.71 10.25 5.36
CA PHE A 46 1.56 10.21 3.90
C PHE A 46 2.81 9.70 3.22
N THR A 47 3.98 10.06 3.73
CA THR A 47 5.25 9.53 3.23
C THR A 47 5.34 8.03 3.44
N LYS A 48 4.98 7.57 4.65
CA LYS A 48 4.97 6.14 4.99
C LYS A 48 4.02 5.37 4.07
N ALA A 49 2.80 5.85 3.91
CA ALA A 49 1.81 5.20 3.04
C ALA A 49 2.28 5.15 1.59
N ALA A 50 2.90 6.22 1.09
CA ALA A 50 3.40 6.28 -0.29
C ALA A 50 4.54 5.28 -0.52
N ILE A 51 5.47 5.15 0.41
CA ILE A 51 6.57 4.19 0.31
C ILE A 51 6.03 2.77 0.18
N ILE A 52 5.08 2.39 1.03
CA ILE A 52 4.49 1.06 1.02
C ILE A 52 3.66 0.81 -0.23
N LEU A 53 2.83 1.76 -0.62
CA LEU A 53 1.99 1.62 -1.81
C LEU A 53 2.85 1.41 -3.05
N HIS A 54 3.89 2.22 -3.22
CA HIS A 54 4.84 2.08 -4.32
C HIS A 54 5.56 0.73 -4.27
N ALA A 55 6.07 0.34 -3.11
CA ALA A 55 6.86 -0.88 -2.96
C ALA A 55 6.05 -2.13 -3.27
N ILE A 56 4.86 -2.29 -2.70
CA ILE A 56 4.02 -3.46 -2.96
C ILE A 56 3.52 -3.44 -4.40
N GLY A 57 3.12 -2.26 -4.88
CA GLY A 57 2.58 -2.11 -6.24
C GLY A 57 3.58 -2.37 -7.33
N THR A 58 4.87 -2.09 -7.12
CA THR A 58 5.91 -2.24 -8.14
C THR A 58 6.75 -3.50 -7.98
N GLN A 59 7.02 -3.94 -6.76
CA GLN A 59 7.93 -5.07 -6.52
C GLN A 59 7.23 -6.43 -6.46
N HIS A 60 5.92 -6.45 -6.36
CA HIS A 60 5.09 -7.66 -6.37
C HIS A 60 5.61 -8.75 -5.43
N PRO A 61 5.63 -8.49 -4.09
CA PRO A 61 6.14 -9.47 -3.14
C PRO A 61 5.26 -10.72 -3.00
N PHE A 62 4.03 -10.67 -3.49
CA PHE A 62 3.09 -11.79 -3.44
C PHE A 62 2.83 -12.36 -4.83
N MET A 63 2.36 -13.61 -4.88
CA MET A 63 1.96 -14.26 -6.12
C MET A 63 0.81 -13.52 -6.80
N ASP A 64 -0.14 -13.00 -6.03
CA ASP A 64 -1.36 -12.38 -6.53
C ASP A 64 -1.84 -11.33 -5.52
N GLY A 65 -2.70 -10.41 -5.96
CA GLY A 65 -3.34 -9.43 -5.07
C GLY A 65 -2.46 -8.26 -4.66
N ASN A 66 -1.35 -8.02 -5.35
CA ASN A 66 -0.41 -6.95 -4.96
C ASN A 66 -1.03 -5.56 -5.01
N LYS A 67 -1.76 -5.22 -6.06
CA LYS A 67 -2.35 -3.87 -6.19
C LYS A 67 -3.37 -3.61 -5.08
N ARG A 68 -4.25 -4.58 -4.80
CA ARG A 68 -5.23 -4.44 -3.71
C ARG A 68 -4.55 -4.35 -2.35
N THR A 69 -3.55 -5.20 -2.13
CA THR A 69 -2.79 -5.17 -0.88
C THR A 69 -2.10 -3.83 -0.70
N ALA A 70 -1.46 -3.31 -1.73
CA ALA A 70 -0.80 -2.00 -1.69
C ALA A 70 -1.78 -0.91 -1.24
N LEU A 71 -2.95 -0.87 -1.86
CA LEU A 71 -3.97 0.14 -1.55
C LEU A 71 -4.48 0.01 -0.12
N ILE A 72 -4.84 -1.21 0.30
CA ILE A 72 -5.44 -1.43 1.63
C ILE A 72 -4.42 -1.19 2.74
N VAL A 73 -3.16 -1.58 2.54
CA VAL A 73 -2.11 -1.27 3.53
C VAL A 73 -1.93 0.24 3.65
N ALA A 74 -1.90 0.97 2.53
CA ALA A 74 -1.80 2.43 2.55
C ALA A 74 -3.00 3.05 3.29
N GLU A 75 -4.21 2.57 3.02
CA GLU A 75 -5.41 3.03 3.73
C GLU A 75 -5.33 2.77 5.22
N ASN A 76 -4.78 1.63 5.63
CA ASN A 76 -4.58 1.29 7.03
C ASN A 76 -3.64 2.28 7.72
N ILE A 77 -2.53 2.62 7.06
CA ILE A 77 -1.57 3.58 7.59
C ILE A 77 -2.22 4.95 7.76
N LEU A 78 -2.94 5.42 6.73
CA LEU A 78 -3.64 6.70 6.79
C LEU A 78 -4.71 6.70 7.89
N GLY A 79 -5.45 5.60 8.03
CA GLY A 79 -6.50 5.46 9.03
C GLY A 79 -5.99 5.59 10.46
N GLN A 80 -4.78 5.11 10.74
CA GLN A 80 -4.18 5.24 12.07
C GLN A 80 -3.94 6.69 12.45
N SER A 81 -3.78 7.57 11.48
CA SER A 81 -3.58 9.01 11.70
C SER A 81 -4.84 9.83 11.44
N GLY A 82 -5.99 9.16 11.25
CA GLY A 82 -7.27 9.83 11.11
C GLY A 82 -7.59 10.33 9.70
N PHE A 83 -7.05 9.69 8.68
CA PHE A 83 -7.31 10.05 7.27
C PHE A 83 -7.90 8.88 6.49
N PHE A 84 -8.59 9.19 5.41
CA PHE A 84 -9.09 8.18 4.47
C PHE A 84 -8.94 8.69 3.03
N ILE A 85 -8.82 7.76 2.08
CA ILE A 85 -8.73 8.12 0.67
C ILE A 85 -10.14 8.43 0.17
N ALA A 86 -10.35 9.68 -0.28
CA ALA A 86 -11.65 10.18 -0.71
C ALA A 86 -11.85 10.15 -2.23
N ALA A 87 -10.87 9.66 -2.98
CA ALA A 87 -10.99 9.51 -4.43
C ALA A 87 -12.08 8.49 -4.76
N ASP A 88 -12.80 8.72 -5.86
CA ASP A 88 -13.81 7.77 -6.30
C ASP A 88 -13.15 6.51 -6.89
N ASP A 89 -13.96 5.45 -7.06
CA ASP A 89 -13.47 4.16 -7.51
C ASP A 89 -12.84 4.22 -8.90
N ASP A 90 -13.39 5.04 -9.80
CA ASP A 90 -12.86 5.17 -11.16
C ASP A 90 -11.45 5.75 -11.15
N LEU A 91 -11.20 6.75 -10.30
CA LEU A 91 -9.88 7.35 -10.17
C LEU A 91 -8.86 6.35 -9.59
N ILE A 92 -9.27 5.55 -8.63
CA ILE A 92 -8.42 4.51 -8.03
C ILE A 92 -8.10 3.42 -9.06
N VAL A 93 -9.10 3.02 -9.85
CA VAL A 93 -8.92 1.99 -10.89
C VAL A 93 -7.92 2.47 -11.95
N GLU A 94 -7.89 3.77 -12.26
CA GLU A 94 -6.88 4.34 -13.17
C GLU A 94 -5.49 4.43 -12.54
N PHE A 95 -5.44 4.80 -11.27
CA PHE A 95 -4.19 5.10 -10.58
C PHE A 95 -3.34 3.84 -10.32
N MET A 96 -3.95 2.77 -9.83
CA MET A 96 -3.19 1.60 -9.38
C MET A 96 -2.41 0.89 -10.50
N PRO A 97 -2.97 0.68 -11.71
CA PRO A 97 -2.16 0.13 -12.80
C PRO A 97 -0.97 1.00 -13.20
N GLU A 98 -1.11 2.32 -13.11
CA GLU A 98 -0.01 3.25 -13.41
C GLU A 98 1.09 3.16 -12.34
N VAL A 99 0.72 2.98 -11.08
CA VAL A 99 1.70 2.69 -10.01
C VAL A 99 2.48 1.43 -10.36
N ALA A 100 1.78 0.35 -10.71
CA ALA A 100 2.40 -0.93 -11.06
C ALA A 100 3.33 -0.83 -12.27
N SER A 101 3.09 0.12 -13.17
CA SER A 101 3.89 0.36 -14.37
C SER A 101 5.05 1.33 -14.15
N TYR A 102 5.36 1.68 -12.90
CA TYR A 102 6.44 2.62 -12.54
C TYR A 102 6.21 4.04 -13.10
N THR A 103 4.96 4.43 -13.34
CA THR A 103 4.64 5.77 -13.82
C THR A 103 4.93 6.83 -12.75
N TYR A 104 4.78 6.45 -11.47
CA TYR A 104 4.96 7.37 -10.35
C TYR A 104 6.12 6.97 -9.45
N GLU A 105 6.88 7.98 -9.02
CA GLU A 105 7.85 7.82 -7.93
C GLU A 105 7.14 7.96 -6.58
N PRO A 106 7.76 7.51 -5.47
CA PRO A 106 7.09 7.59 -4.16
C PRO A 106 6.64 8.98 -3.76
N ASP A 107 7.38 10.03 -4.09
CA ASP A 107 7.00 11.41 -3.78
C ASP A 107 5.76 11.85 -4.58
N GLU A 108 5.61 11.38 -5.80
CA GLU A 108 4.43 11.66 -6.61
C GLU A 108 3.20 10.94 -6.05
N ILE A 109 3.37 9.71 -5.55
CA ILE A 109 2.31 8.97 -4.87
C ILE A 109 1.92 9.67 -3.58
N GLU A 110 2.90 10.18 -2.83
CA GLU A 110 2.62 10.95 -1.62
C GLU A 110 1.76 12.16 -1.94
N GLN A 111 2.08 12.89 -3.00
CA GLN A 111 1.31 14.04 -3.43
C GLN A 111 -0.12 13.64 -3.79
N TRP A 112 -0.27 12.54 -4.54
CA TRP A 112 -1.59 12.02 -4.91
C TRP A 112 -2.40 11.67 -3.66
N LEU A 113 -1.78 11.03 -2.67
CA LEU A 113 -2.46 10.66 -1.43
C LEU A 113 -2.89 11.91 -0.65
N ARG A 114 -2.05 12.94 -0.59
CA ARG A 114 -2.40 14.18 0.10
C ARG A 114 -3.57 14.89 -0.58
N GLU A 115 -3.59 14.91 -1.90
CA GLU A 115 -4.64 15.57 -2.68
C GLU A 115 -5.97 14.80 -2.65
N ASN A 116 -5.94 13.50 -2.44
CA ASN A 116 -7.10 12.63 -2.52
C ASN A 116 -7.53 12.04 -1.17
N SER A 117 -7.00 12.54 -0.07
CA SER A 117 -7.35 12.09 1.28
C SER A 117 -8.02 13.20 2.07
N GLU A 118 -8.91 12.79 2.97
CA GLU A 118 -9.62 13.71 3.86
C GLU A 118 -9.54 13.20 5.29
N ALA A 119 -9.70 14.10 6.26
CA ALA A 119 -9.74 13.74 7.67
C ALA A 119 -11.03 13.02 8.00
N LEU A 120 -10.93 12.03 8.85
CA LEU A 120 -12.08 11.30 9.38
C LEU A 120 -12.93 12.16 10.30
#